data_a81d58a71f8e8f49752e4c75b0a62209
#
_entry.id   a81d58a71f8e8f49752e4c75b0a62209
#
_cell.length_a   1.000
_cell.length_b   1.000
_cell.length_c   1.000
_cell.angle_alpha   90.00
_cell.angle_beta   90.00
_cell.angle_gamma   90.00
#
_symmetry.space_group_name_H-M   'P 1'
#
loop_
_entity.id
_entity.type
_entity.pdbx_description
1 polymer ?
#
loop_
_entity_poly.entity_id
_entity_poly.type
_entity_poly.pdbx_seq_one_letter_code
_entity_poly.pdbx_strand_id
1 'polypeptide(L)'
;KESDKHLRLDAIPRRDLVSIIERDSKVALDKIKPTMVALPAVSYNQDHCAIFQAGFTACRPRGVEDNLNFPRIVLAYDNPTLFWNVEHEKFHPNFYVDISKYWGTKIKALAFHQSQLKPRLHHCSLESLEHLVKLRGKEISVEAAEAFTCYRFVC
;
A
#
# COMPACT_ATOMS: atom_id res chain seq x y z
N LYS A 1 -2.59 -28.42 -19.95
CA LYS A 1 -2.87 -27.01 -19.56
C LYS A 1 -2.98 -27.03 -18.04
N GLU A 2 -1.85 -26.84 -17.35
CA GLU A 2 -1.84 -26.56 -15.93
C GLU A 2 -2.51 -25.19 -15.76
N SER A 3 -3.58 -25.16 -14.96
CA SER A 3 -4.20 -23.92 -14.56
C SER A 3 -3.17 -23.12 -13.77
N ASP A 4 -2.86 -21.91 -14.20
CA ASP A 4 -2.16 -20.91 -13.40
C ASP A 4 -2.97 -20.70 -12.12
N LYS A 5 -2.67 -21.48 -11.09
CA LYS A 5 -3.12 -21.20 -9.74
C LYS A 5 -2.40 -19.91 -9.36
N HIS A 6 -3.10 -18.80 -9.41
CA HIS A 6 -2.59 -17.55 -8.84
C HIS A 6 -2.13 -17.84 -7.42
N LEU A 7 -0.82 -17.83 -7.23
CA LEU A 7 -0.24 -18.07 -5.92
C LEU A 7 -0.66 -16.90 -5.01
N ARG A 8 -1.47 -17.21 -4.02
CA ARG A 8 -1.91 -16.22 -3.04
C ARG A 8 -0.74 -15.87 -2.12
N LEU A 9 -0.54 -14.58 -1.83
CA LEU A 9 0.56 -14.13 -0.97
C LEU A 9 0.41 -14.63 0.47
N ASP A 10 -0.83 -14.76 0.96
CA ASP A 10 -1.13 -15.29 2.28
C ASP A 10 -0.80 -16.78 2.45
N ALA A 11 -0.65 -17.53 1.35
CA ALA A 11 -0.21 -18.92 1.36
C ALA A 11 1.32 -19.07 1.45
N ILE A 12 2.09 -18.00 1.27
CA ILE A 12 3.55 -18.00 1.38
C ILE A 12 3.92 -17.74 2.84
N PRO A 13 4.79 -18.57 3.46
CA PRO A 13 5.26 -18.30 4.81
C PRO A 13 5.84 -16.89 4.94
N ARG A 14 5.50 -16.17 6.01
CA ARG A 14 5.95 -14.77 6.21
C ARG A 14 7.46 -14.60 6.07
N ARG A 15 8.26 -15.55 6.61
CA ARG A 15 9.72 -15.52 6.51
C ARG A 15 10.20 -15.50 5.06
N ASP A 16 9.52 -16.24 4.19
CA ASP A 16 9.89 -16.37 2.78
C ASP A 16 9.49 -15.07 2.03
N LEU A 17 8.31 -14.50 2.32
CA LEU A 17 7.93 -13.18 1.83
C LEU A 17 8.93 -12.09 2.26
N VAL A 18 9.36 -12.11 3.53
CA VAL A 18 10.39 -11.17 4.02
C VAL A 18 11.67 -11.33 3.23
N SER A 19 12.15 -12.58 3.01
CA SER A 19 13.36 -12.86 2.24
C SER A 19 13.25 -12.37 0.80
N ILE A 20 12.12 -12.62 0.15
CA ILE A 20 11.84 -12.14 -1.22
C ILE A 20 11.93 -10.61 -1.29
N ILE A 21 11.32 -9.90 -0.33
CA ILE A 21 11.32 -8.43 -0.31
C ILE A 21 12.71 -7.89 0.02
N GLU A 22 13.42 -8.50 0.94
CA GLU A 22 14.73 -8.03 1.37
C GLU A 22 15.83 -8.30 0.34
N ARG A 23 15.89 -9.51 -0.26
CA ARG A 23 17.09 -10.00 -0.96
C ARG A 23 16.81 -10.73 -2.27
N ASP A 24 15.78 -11.61 -2.30
CA ASP A 24 15.73 -12.67 -3.32
C ASP A 24 15.14 -12.17 -4.63
N SER A 25 14.21 -11.21 -4.61
CA SER A 25 13.61 -10.68 -5.83
C SER A 25 14.57 -9.77 -6.61
N LYS A 26 14.27 -9.54 -7.89
CA LYS A 26 15.02 -8.58 -8.73
C LYS A 26 14.86 -7.14 -8.23
N VAL A 27 13.74 -6.86 -7.55
CA VAL A 27 13.37 -5.55 -6.99
C VAL A 27 13.47 -5.54 -5.46
N ALA A 28 14.31 -6.39 -4.89
CA ALA A 28 14.52 -6.46 -3.45
C ALA A 28 15.12 -5.17 -2.87
N LEU A 29 14.82 -4.89 -1.61
CA LEU A 29 15.29 -3.69 -0.92
C LEU A 29 16.81 -3.53 -0.97
N ASP A 30 17.54 -4.64 -0.79
CA ASP A 30 19.01 -4.63 -0.80
C ASP A 30 19.60 -4.31 -2.18
N LYS A 31 18.83 -4.54 -3.26
CA LYS A 31 19.24 -4.26 -4.65
C LYS A 31 18.87 -2.86 -5.10
N ILE A 32 17.60 -2.45 -4.85
CA ILE A 32 17.07 -1.16 -5.31
C ILE A 32 17.45 -0.03 -4.35
N LYS A 33 17.57 -0.34 -3.05
CA LYS A 33 17.87 0.63 -1.97
C LYS A 33 16.92 1.83 -1.99
N PRO A 34 15.59 1.60 -1.94
CA PRO A 34 14.63 2.68 -2.05
C PRO A 34 14.72 3.60 -0.82
N THR A 35 14.53 4.89 -1.03
CA THR A 35 14.41 5.87 0.07
C THR A 35 13.03 5.81 0.72
N MET A 36 12.00 5.43 -0.05
CA MET A 36 10.61 5.33 0.39
C MET A 36 10.02 3.97 0.00
N VAL A 37 9.24 3.40 0.92
CA VAL A 37 8.41 2.23 0.68
C VAL A 37 6.99 2.56 1.11
N ALA A 38 6.02 2.31 0.22
CA ALA A 38 4.60 2.38 0.51
C ALA A 38 3.99 0.97 0.49
N LEU A 39 3.32 0.60 1.56
CA LEU A 39 2.65 -0.69 1.76
C LEU A 39 1.14 -0.52 1.72
N PRO A 40 0.34 -1.53 1.34
CA PRO A 40 -1.10 -1.46 1.51
C PRO A 40 -1.42 -1.41 3.01
N ALA A 41 -2.34 -0.55 3.44
CA ALA A 41 -2.84 -0.62 4.81
C ALA A 41 -3.54 -1.96 5.08
N VAL A 42 -3.46 -2.43 6.32
CA VAL A 42 -4.11 -3.68 6.76
C VAL A 42 -5.61 -3.59 6.54
N SER A 43 -6.19 -4.58 5.90
CA SER A 43 -7.62 -4.67 5.58
C SER A 43 -8.10 -6.11 5.67
N TYR A 44 -9.38 -6.38 5.36
CA TYR A 44 -9.89 -7.74 5.28
C TYR A 44 -9.23 -8.58 4.17
N ASN A 45 -8.54 -7.95 3.22
CA ASN A 45 -7.85 -8.65 2.15
C ASN A 45 -6.60 -9.36 2.71
N GLN A 46 -6.58 -10.67 2.62
CA GLN A 46 -5.52 -11.52 3.19
C GLN A 46 -4.15 -11.23 2.57
N ASP A 47 -4.10 -10.95 1.25
CA ASP A 47 -2.86 -10.59 0.58
C ASP A 47 -2.33 -9.22 1.04
N HIS A 48 -3.22 -8.25 1.32
CA HIS A 48 -2.81 -6.97 1.91
C HIS A 48 -2.21 -7.18 3.31
N CYS A 49 -2.82 -8.01 4.14
CA CYS A 49 -2.28 -8.35 5.46
C CYS A 49 -0.90 -9.01 5.35
N ALA A 50 -0.76 -10.01 4.46
CA ALA A 50 0.48 -10.73 4.27
C ALA A 50 1.62 -9.81 3.81
N ILE A 51 1.35 -8.99 2.77
CA ILE A 51 2.38 -8.08 2.23
C ILE A 51 2.69 -6.93 3.18
N PHE A 52 1.70 -6.40 3.91
CA PHE A 52 1.95 -5.39 4.93
C PHE A 52 2.89 -5.91 6.01
N GLN A 53 2.57 -7.07 6.61
CA GLN A 53 3.36 -7.64 7.69
C GLN A 53 4.78 -8.02 7.25
N ALA A 54 4.93 -8.62 6.07
CA ALA A 54 6.24 -8.98 5.54
C ALA A 54 7.04 -7.74 5.14
N GLY A 55 6.42 -6.79 4.43
CA GLY A 55 7.06 -5.55 3.99
C GLY A 55 7.46 -4.65 5.15
N PHE A 56 6.60 -4.51 6.16
CA PHE A 56 6.91 -3.74 7.36
C PHE A 56 8.09 -4.36 8.12
N THR A 57 8.12 -5.70 8.23
CA THR A 57 9.26 -6.42 8.82
C THR A 57 10.55 -6.20 8.00
N ALA A 58 10.47 -6.27 6.68
CA ALA A 58 11.60 -6.05 5.79
C ALA A 58 12.16 -4.61 5.88
N CYS A 59 11.30 -3.64 6.19
CA CYS A 59 11.69 -2.23 6.36
C CYS A 59 12.24 -1.89 7.76
N ARG A 60 12.42 -2.88 8.66
CA ARG A 60 12.96 -2.63 10.00
C ARG A 60 14.34 -1.97 9.94
N PRO A 61 14.73 -1.16 10.94
CA PRO A 61 16.11 -0.73 11.07
C PRO A 61 17.03 -1.93 11.21
N ARG A 62 18.13 -1.94 10.47
CA ARG A 62 19.15 -2.97 10.54
C ARG A 62 20.42 -2.38 11.19
N GLY A 63 21.24 -3.24 11.80
CA GLY A 63 22.47 -2.81 12.45
C GLY A 63 23.45 -2.14 11.48
N VAL A 64 24.26 -1.23 11.99
CA VAL A 64 25.29 -0.48 11.22
C VAL A 64 26.32 -1.43 10.60
N GLU A 65 26.53 -2.57 11.22
CA GLU A 65 27.49 -3.60 10.81
C GLU A 65 27.15 -4.25 9.46
N ASP A 66 25.86 -4.24 9.09
CA ASP A 66 25.40 -4.91 7.86
C ASP A 66 25.53 -4.03 6.59
N ASN A 67 25.97 -2.78 6.71
CA ASN A 67 26.01 -1.80 5.60
C ASN A 67 24.69 -1.75 4.79
N LEU A 68 23.60 -2.24 5.37
CA LEU A 68 22.32 -2.40 4.71
C LEU A 68 21.51 -1.11 4.85
N ASN A 69 21.16 -0.54 3.72
CA ASN A 69 20.24 0.57 3.69
C ASN A 69 18.83 0.09 4.07
N PHE A 70 18.19 0.81 4.96
CA PHE A 70 16.77 0.67 5.22
C PHE A 70 16.02 1.89 4.69
N PRO A 71 14.76 1.74 4.26
CA PRO A 71 13.96 2.86 3.77
C PRO A 71 13.82 3.94 4.85
N ARG A 72 14.14 5.19 4.50
CA ARG A 72 14.01 6.33 5.42
C ARG A 72 12.56 6.75 5.63
N ILE A 73 11.71 6.47 4.66
CA ILE A 73 10.27 6.75 4.69
C ILE A 73 9.52 5.44 4.52
N VAL A 74 8.62 5.14 5.47
CA VAL A 74 7.74 3.96 5.42
C VAL A 74 6.31 4.41 5.63
N LEU A 75 5.50 4.22 4.62
CA LEU A 75 4.08 4.63 4.57
C LEU A 75 3.18 3.41 4.42
N ALA A 76 1.96 3.48 4.94
CA ALA A 76 0.86 2.61 4.50
C ALA A 76 -0.18 3.46 3.78
N TYR A 77 -0.54 3.08 2.55
CA TYR A 77 -1.52 3.81 1.76
C TYR A 77 -2.95 3.36 2.03
N ASP A 78 -3.86 4.33 1.98
CA ASP A 78 -5.30 4.11 2.03
C ASP A 78 -5.80 3.35 0.80
N ASN A 79 -6.82 2.53 0.98
CA ASN A 79 -7.43 1.81 -0.12
C ASN A 79 -8.92 1.49 0.18
N PRO A 80 -9.75 1.28 -0.84
CA PRO A 80 -11.19 1.09 -0.66
C PRO A 80 -11.59 -0.14 0.16
N THR A 81 -10.69 -1.12 0.33
CA THR A 81 -10.98 -2.31 1.13
C THR A 81 -11.09 -2.00 2.63
N LEU A 82 -10.63 -0.82 3.06
CA LEU A 82 -10.76 -0.36 4.45
C LEU A 82 -12.21 -0.03 4.84
N PHE A 83 -13.13 0.12 3.89
CA PHE A 83 -14.55 0.31 4.19
C PHE A 83 -15.21 -0.90 4.85
N TRP A 84 -14.64 -2.08 4.66
CA TRP A 84 -15.04 -3.30 5.35
C TRP A 84 -13.84 -3.82 6.17
N ASN A 85 -13.68 -3.27 7.36
CA ASN A 85 -12.57 -3.64 8.24
C ASN A 85 -13.05 -3.60 9.70
N VAL A 86 -12.82 -4.68 10.43
CA VAL A 86 -13.11 -4.75 11.87
C VAL A 86 -12.20 -3.84 12.69
N GLU A 87 -11.09 -3.42 12.11
CA GLU A 87 -10.08 -2.59 12.74
C GLU A 87 -10.04 -1.18 12.15
N HIS A 88 -11.22 -0.59 11.89
CA HIS A 88 -11.34 0.79 11.38
C HIS A 88 -10.45 1.80 12.12
N GLU A 89 -10.27 1.60 13.41
CA GLU A 89 -9.45 2.47 14.26
C GLU A 89 -7.95 2.37 13.98
N LYS A 90 -7.50 1.35 13.24
CA LYS A 90 -6.05 1.15 12.97
C LYS A 90 -5.50 1.93 11.78
N PHE A 91 -6.37 2.42 10.89
CA PHE A 91 -5.93 3.31 9.83
C PHE A 91 -6.18 4.76 10.24
N HIS A 92 -5.16 5.37 10.81
CA HIS A 92 -5.18 6.79 11.15
C HIS A 92 -4.23 7.53 10.21
N PRO A 93 -4.72 8.16 9.14
CA PRO A 93 -3.87 8.92 8.25
C PRO A 93 -3.27 10.11 9.00
N ASN A 94 -1.97 10.28 8.85
CA ASN A 94 -1.18 11.36 9.44
C ASN A 94 -0.21 11.99 8.43
N PHE A 95 -0.27 11.53 7.18
CA PHE A 95 0.51 12.05 6.06
C PHE A 95 -0.39 12.13 4.83
N TYR A 96 -0.42 13.28 4.20
CA TYR A 96 -1.30 13.54 3.07
C TYR A 96 -0.52 14.10 1.90
N VAL A 97 -0.94 13.73 0.69
CA VAL A 97 -0.43 14.29 -0.56
C VAL A 97 -1.57 14.93 -1.31
N ASP A 98 -1.50 16.24 -1.53
CA ASP A 98 -2.44 16.95 -2.38
C ASP A 98 -2.31 16.46 -3.84
N ILE A 99 -3.35 15.82 -4.32
CA ILE A 99 -3.44 15.30 -5.69
C ILE A 99 -4.50 16.04 -6.52
N SER A 100 -4.94 17.23 -6.11
CA SER A 100 -6.01 17.98 -6.77
C SER A 100 -5.78 18.14 -8.28
N LYS A 101 -4.52 18.31 -8.71
CA LYS A 101 -4.16 18.40 -10.13
C LYS A 101 -4.04 17.05 -10.84
N TYR A 102 -3.98 15.94 -10.09
CA TYR A 102 -3.61 14.62 -10.60
C TYR A 102 -4.68 13.53 -10.37
N TRP A 103 -5.73 13.81 -9.61
CA TRP A 103 -6.74 12.81 -9.28
C TRP A 103 -7.43 12.23 -10.52
N GLY A 104 -7.67 13.08 -11.56
CA GLY A 104 -8.19 12.61 -12.84
C GLY A 104 -7.25 11.61 -13.56
N THR A 105 -5.93 11.80 -13.42
CA THR A 105 -4.93 10.86 -13.95
C THR A 105 -4.95 9.56 -13.15
N LYS A 106 -5.09 9.64 -11.82
CA LYS A 106 -5.23 8.47 -10.94
C LYS A 106 -6.45 7.62 -11.33
N ILE A 107 -7.61 8.24 -11.52
CA ILE A 107 -8.84 7.53 -11.93
C ILE A 107 -8.66 6.88 -13.30
N LYS A 108 -8.06 7.57 -14.28
CA LYS A 108 -7.74 6.97 -15.58
C LYS A 108 -6.81 5.78 -15.46
N ALA A 109 -5.75 5.88 -14.67
CA ALA A 109 -4.81 4.77 -14.44
C ALA A 109 -5.52 3.56 -13.81
N LEU A 110 -6.38 3.78 -12.83
CA LEU A 110 -7.17 2.71 -12.20
C LEU A 110 -8.15 2.06 -13.17
N ALA A 111 -8.71 2.79 -14.13
CA ALA A 111 -9.60 2.25 -15.15
C ALA A 111 -8.92 1.17 -16.02
N PHE A 112 -7.60 1.15 -16.13
CA PHE A 112 -6.86 0.08 -16.81
C PHE A 112 -6.81 -1.23 -16.01
N HIS A 113 -7.05 -1.21 -14.69
CA HIS A 113 -7.11 -2.40 -13.84
C HIS A 113 -8.49 -3.08 -13.87
N GLN A 114 -8.99 -3.39 -15.06
CA GLN A 114 -10.35 -3.90 -15.29
C GLN A 114 -10.71 -5.11 -14.43
N SER A 115 -9.76 -6.01 -14.17
CA SER A 115 -9.98 -7.19 -13.33
C SER A 115 -10.34 -6.86 -11.87
N GLN A 116 -9.94 -5.70 -11.38
CA GLN A 116 -10.16 -5.23 -10.01
C GLN A 116 -11.35 -4.30 -9.88
N LEU A 117 -11.81 -3.71 -10.99
CA LEU A 117 -12.94 -2.81 -10.98
C LEU A 117 -14.24 -3.58 -10.74
N LYS A 118 -15.09 -3.00 -9.91
CA LYS A 118 -16.39 -3.55 -9.53
C LYS A 118 -17.50 -2.58 -9.93
N PRO A 119 -18.76 -3.07 -9.99
CA PRO A 119 -19.91 -2.21 -10.27
C PRO A 119 -20.02 -1.01 -9.33
N ARG A 120 -20.72 0.02 -9.79
CA ARG A 120 -20.83 1.34 -9.16
C ARG A 120 -21.04 1.35 -7.63
N LEU A 121 -21.89 0.47 -7.12
CA LEU A 121 -22.20 0.42 -5.68
C LEU A 121 -21.19 -0.35 -4.83
N HIS A 122 -20.18 -0.94 -5.44
CA HIS A 122 -19.14 -1.65 -4.73
C HIS A 122 -18.03 -0.69 -4.27
N HIS A 123 -17.47 -0.91 -3.08
CA HIS A 123 -16.39 -0.06 -2.54
C HIS A 123 -15.13 0.01 -3.41
N CYS A 124 -14.88 -0.97 -4.28
CA CYS A 124 -13.80 -0.96 -5.27
C CYS A 124 -14.26 -0.40 -6.64
N SER A 125 -15.33 0.38 -6.71
CA SER A 125 -15.72 1.10 -7.93
C SER A 125 -14.90 2.38 -8.11
N LEU A 126 -14.85 2.90 -9.35
CA LEU A 126 -14.21 4.19 -9.61
C LEU A 126 -14.90 5.34 -8.85
N GLU A 127 -16.23 5.28 -8.71
CA GLU A 127 -17.01 6.27 -7.95
C GLU A 127 -16.60 6.28 -6.47
N SER A 128 -16.45 5.09 -5.86
CA SER A 128 -16.01 4.98 -4.47
C SER A 128 -14.59 5.52 -4.26
N LEU A 129 -13.69 5.29 -5.22
CA LEU A 129 -12.34 5.85 -5.19
C LEU A 129 -12.34 7.38 -5.31
N GLU A 130 -13.20 7.93 -6.15
CA GLU A 130 -13.38 9.37 -6.27
C GLU A 130 -13.88 9.98 -4.95
N HIS A 131 -14.88 9.35 -4.33
CA HIS A 131 -15.38 9.78 -3.02
C HIS A 131 -14.29 9.72 -1.95
N LEU A 132 -13.47 8.66 -1.94
CA LEU A 132 -12.39 8.51 -0.99
C LEU A 132 -11.35 9.64 -1.11
N VAL A 133 -10.84 9.92 -2.31
CA VAL A 133 -9.82 10.97 -2.49
C VAL A 133 -10.37 12.36 -2.18
N LYS A 134 -11.65 12.62 -2.47
CA LYS A 134 -12.32 13.87 -2.11
C LYS A 134 -12.53 14.01 -0.60
N LEU A 135 -12.91 12.91 0.08
CA LEU A 135 -13.00 12.90 1.54
C LEU A 135 -11.65 13.24 2.18
N ARG A 136 -10.58 12.59 1.73
CA ARG A 136 -9.21 12.86 2.20
C ARG A 136 -8.77 14.30 1.90
N GLY A 137 -9.20 14.84 0.77
CA GLY A 137 -8.99 16.25 0.45
C GLY A 137 -9.64 17.19 1.46
N LYS A 138 -10.87 16.88 1.91
CA LYS A 138 -11.57 17.70 2.90
C LYS A 138 -10.88 17.70 4.27
N GLU A 139 -10.20 16.62 4.64
CA GLU A 139 -9.46 16.55 5.91
C GLU A 139 -8.31 17.58 5.98
N ILE A 140 -7.79 18.04 4.83
CA ILE A 140 -6.68 19.00 4.72
C ILE A 140 -7.01 20.25 3.89
N SER A 141 -8.29 20.49 3.61
CA SER A 141 -8.80 21.66 2.87
C SER A 141 -8.28 21.79 1.42
N VAL A 142 -8.15 20.67 0.71
CA VAL A 142 -7.84 20.62 -0.73
C VAL A 142 -8.95 19.87 -1.48
N GLU A 143 -8.92 19.93 -2.83
CA GLU A 143 -9.94 19.27 -3.65
C GLU A 143 -9.87 17.74 -3.56
N ALA A 144 -8.67 17.17 -3.63
CA ALA A 144 -8.43 15.74 -3.56
C ALA A 144 -7.06 15.44 -2.94
N ALA A 145 -6.99 14.42 -2.09
CA ALA A 145 -5.75 13.97 -1.48
C ALA A 145 -5.62 12.45 -1.47
N GLU A 146 -4.38 11.98 -1.44
CA GLU A 146 -4.04 10.64 -0.96
C GLU A 146 -3.64 10.71 0.51
N ALA A 147 -4.09 9.74 1.29
CA ALA A 147 -3.82 9.67 2.71
C ALA A 147 -3.00 8.42 3.05
N PHE A 148 -2.07 8.57 3.98
CA PHE A 148 -1.16 7.54 4.41
C PHE A 148 -1.03 7.54 5.93
N THR A 149 -0.77 6.35 6.50
CA THR A 149 -0.18 6.25 7.82
C THR A 149 1.34 6.24 7.66
N CYS A 150 2.00 7.25 8.21
CA CYS A 150 3.46 7.34 8.20
C CYS A 150 4.02 6.67 9.46
N TYR A 151 4.75 5.57 9.28
CA TYR A 151 5.41 4.82 10.35
C TYR A 151 6.85 5.27 10.60
N ARG A 152 7.49 5.81 9.57
CA ARG A 152 8.84 6.37 9.65
C ARG A 152 9.00 7.50 8.67
N PHE A 153 9.62 8.56 9.13
CA PHE A 153 10.06 9.67 8.31
C PHE A 153 11.41 10.18 8.85
N VAL A 154 12.48 9.96 8.11
CA VAL A 154 13.83 10.41 8.45
C VAL A 154 14.32 11.37 7.37
N CYS A 155 14.55 12.63 7.75
CA CYS A 155 15.09 13.69 6.89
C CYS A 155 16.60 13.58 6.74
#